data_31441685e98952a1f60651297c4e20e8
#
_entry.id   31441685e98952a1f60651297c4e20e8
#
_cell.length_a   1.000
_cell.length_b   1.000
_cell.length_c   1.000
_cell.angle_alpha   90.00
_cell.angle_beta   90.00
_cell.angle_gamma   90.00
#
_symmetry.space_group_name_H-M   'P 1'
#
loop_
_entity.id
_entity.type
_entity.pdbx_description
1 polymer ?
#
loop_
_entity_poly.entity_id
_entity_poly.type
_entity_poly.pdbx_seq_one_letter_code
_entity_poly.pdbx_strand_id
1 'polypeptide(L)'
;MSHSMTTELEEAQQAYREAARDFAQAELAPHAARWDAEGIFPREAIAKAGELGFCGLYMDPEVGGSGLSRLDAAVVIEELANVDPSTAAYISIHNMASWMVSKWGQPALRDAWGTDLSSGLKLASYCLTEPGAGSDAASLKTTAVRDGDFYVLNGSKAFISGAGATELLVVMARTGGAGAGGVSAIAVPSDLPGISFGRKEEKMGWNSQPTRGITFENVRVPVSHLLGEEGGGFKLAMKGLDGGRINIAACSLGAAQGALDAARRYMGERRQFGKALAEFQALQFKLADMVTQLVAARQMVHTAARKLDAGASDANVWCAMAKRFATDAGFSVCNEALQIHGGYGYIREYPIERLLRDCRVHQILEGTNEIMRVIVARHLLNTEEELR
;
A
#
# COMPACT_ATOMS: atom_id res chain seq x y z
N MET A 1 12.13 21.98 -23.46
CA MET A 1 12.15 20.53 -23.23
C MET A 1 12.55 20.32 -21.78
N SER A 2 11.62 19.92 -20.94
CA SER A 2 11.90 19.58 -19.54
C SER A 2 12.66 18.24 -19.53
N HIS A 3 13.97 18.27 -19.34
CA HIS A 3 14.72 17.06 -19.04
C HIS A 3 14.32 16.62 -17.63
N SER A 4 13.38 15.68 -17.59
CA SER A 4 12.97 15.02 -16.35
C SER A 4 14.15 14.20 -15.83
N MET A 5 14.59 14.45 -14.59
CA MET A 5 15.52 13.58 -13.86
C MET A 5 14.80 12.28 -13.43
N THR A 6 13.89 11.78 -14.27
CA THR A 6 13.11 10.58 -14.03
C THR A 6 13.77 9.38 -14.69
N THR A 7 13.55 8.21 -14.08
CA THR A 7 13.81 6.91 -14.67
C THR A 7 13.23 6.85 -16.08
N GLU A 8 13.93 6.25 -17.02
CA GLU A 8 13.36 5.96 -18.34
C GLU A 8 12.16 5.03 -18.17
N LEU A 9 10.99 5.56 -18.49
CA LEU A 9 9.74 4.83 -18.57
C LEU A 9 9.40 4.61 -20.04
N GLU A 10 8.84 3.48 -20.34
CA GLU A 10 8.27 3.17 -21.66
C GLU A 10 7.06 4.10 -21.93
N GLU A 11 6.69 4.26 -23.19
CA GLU A 11 5.58 5.13 -23.63
C GLU A 11 4.27 4.81 -22.90
N ALA A 12 3.94 3.53 -22.75
CA ALA A 12 2.76 3.10 -22.01
C ALA A 12 2.81 3.52 -20.53
N GLN A 13 3.95 3.37 -19.88
CA GLN A 13 4.14 3.78 -18.48
C GLN A 13 4.06 5.29 -18.29
N GLN A 14 4.53 6.06 -19.28
CA GLN A 14 4.36 7.50 -19.27
C GLN A 14 2.89 7.89 -19.38
N ALA A 15 2.12 7.22 -20.23
CA ALA A 15 0.68 7.44 -20.34
C ALA A 15 -0.07 7.10 -19.03
N TYR A 16 0.27 5.98 -18.37
CA TYR A 16 -0.30 5.64 -17.07
C TYR A 16 0.04 6.67 -16.00
N ARG A 17 1.28 7.15 -16.00
CA ARG A 17 1.73 8.21 -15.08
C ARG A 17 0.94 9.51 -15.28
N GLU A 18 0.75 9.93 -16.54
CA GLU A 18 0.00 11.14 -16.87
C GLU A 18 -1.47 11.00 -16.45
N ALA A 19 -2.13 9.90 -16.80
CA ALA A 19 -3.51 9.64 -16.40
C ALA A 19 -3.69 9.63 -14.86
N ALA A 20 -2.77 9.00 -14.12
CA ALA A 20 -2.81 8.97 -12.67
C ALA A 20 -2.58 10.35 -12.04
N ARG A 21 -1.66 11.13 -12.61
CA ARG A 21 -1.38 12.51 -12.18
C ARG A 21 -2.59 13.40 -12.40
N ASP A 22 -3.20 13.36 -13.58
CA ASP A 22 -4.36 14.18 -13.93
C ASP A 22 -5.53 13.84 -13.00
N PHE A 23 -5.79 12.55 -12.78
CA PHE A 23 -6.78 12.09 -11.81
C PHE A 23 -6.48 12.59 -10.39
N ALA A 24 -5.24 12.44 -9.91
CA ALA A 24 -4.85 12.86 -8.56
C ALA A 24 -5.04 14.38 -8.37
N GLN A 25 -4.68 15.18 -9.37
CA GLN A 25 -4.84 16.63 -9.30
C GLN A 25 -6.32 17.06 -9.38
N ALA A 26 -7.14 16.37 -10.18
CA ALA A 26 -8.55 16.71 -10.33
C ALA A 26 -9.42 16.22 -9.16
N GLU A 27 -9.21 14.98 -8.70
CA GLU A 27 -10.15 14.28 -7.81
C GLU A 27 -9.62 14.14 -6.37
N LEU A 28 -8.30 14.16 -6.14
CA LEU A 28 -7.74 14.00 -4.79
C LEU A 28 -7.25 15.32 -4.19
N ALA A 29 -6.48 16.11 -4.94
CA ALA A 29 -5.84 17.33 -4.44
C ALA A 29 -6.81 18.33 -3.79
N PRO A 30 -7.99 18.62 -4.37
CA PRO A 30 -8.93 19.58 -3.80
C PRO A 30 -9.52 19.15 -2.45
N HIS A 31 -9.44 17.86 -2.13
CA HIS A 31 -10.18 17.26 -1.02
C HIS A 31 -9.30 16.64 0.06
N ALA A 32 -8.05 16.30 -0.23
CA ALA A 32 -7.17 15.51 0.64
C ALA A 32 -6.99 16.13 2.04
N ALA A 33 -6.84 17.46 2.15
CA ALA A 33 -6.72 18.14 3.44
C ALA A 33 -7.99 18.00 4.30
N ARG A 34 -9.18 18.14 3.67
CA ARG A 34 -10.46 17.97 4.36
C ARG A 34 -10.69 16.53 4.78
N TRP A 35 -10.39 15.57 3.89
CA TRP A 35 -10.55 14.15 4.21
C TRP A 35 -9.67 13.71 5.38
N ASP A 36 -8.41 14.21 5.44
CA ASP A 36 -7.53 13.98 6.59
C ASP A 36 -8.09 14.60 7.86
N ALA A 37 -8.50 15.87 7.81
CA ALA A 37 -8.96 16.61 8.99
C ALA A 37 -10.26 16.06 9.60
N GLU A 38 -11.20 15.64 8.74
CA GLU A 38 -12.54 15.15 9.13
C GLU A 38 -12.60 13.61 9.19
N GLY A 39 -11.54 12.92 8.78
CA GLY A 39 -11.49 11.46 8.74
C GLY A 39 -12.49 10.85 7.76
N ILE A 40 -12.68 11.49 6.61
CA ILE A 40 -13.61 11.05 5.57
C ILE A 40 -12.95 9.98 4.68
N PHE A 41 -13.62 8.85 4.54
CA PHE A 41 -13.20 7.82 3.58
C PHE A 41 -13.74 8.17 2.18
N PRO A 42 -12.87 8.44 1.18
CA PRO A 42 -13.27 9.03 -0.09
C PRO A 42 -13.80 7.98 -1.09
N ARG A 43 -14.88 7.30 -0.73
CA ARG A 43 -15.42 6.19 -1.52
C ARG A 43 -15.79 6.58 -2.97
N GLU A 44 -16.32 7.77 -3.17
CA GLU A 44 -16.66 8.28 -4.50
C GLU A 44 -15.41 8.49 -5.37
N ALA A 45 -14.33 9.04 -4.80
CA ALA A 45 -13.08 9.21 -5.53
C ALA A 45 -12.43 7.85 -5.85
N ILE A 46 -12.55 6.86 -4.95
CA ILE A 46 -12.06 5.49 -5.21
C ILE A 46 -12.88 4.83 -6.33
N ALA A 47 -14.19 5.02 -6.38
CA ALA A 47 -15.02 4.52 -7.48
C ALA A 47 -14.62 5.14 -8.83
N LYS A 48 -14.39 6.46 -8.89
CA LYS A 48 -13.86 7.13 -10.09
C LYS A 48 -12.46 6.61 -10.47
N ALA A 49 -11.60 6.30 -9.51
CA ALA A 49 -10.32 5.64 -9.77
C ALA A 49 -10.51 4.26 -10.40
N GLY A 50 -11.56 3.53 -9.99
CA GLY A 50 -11.97 2.26 -10.57
C GLY A 50 -12.42 2.38 -12.03
N GLU A 51 -13.12 3.45 -12.41
CA GLU A 51 -13.47 3.72 -13.81
C GLU A 51 -12.27 3.86 -14.74
N LEU A 52 -11.11 4.28 -14.18
CA LEU A 52 -9.82 4.34 -14.87
C LEU A 52 -8.99 3.05 -14.73
N GLY A 53 -9.55 2.00 -14.11
CA GLY A 53 -8.87 0.72 -13.89
C GLY A 53 -7.91 0.72 -12.69
N PHE A 54 -7.84 1.78 -11.89
CA PHE A 54 -6.88 1.87 -10.78
C PHE A 54 -7.25 1.00 -9.56
N CYS A 55 -8.45 0.46 -9.50
CA CYS A 55 -8.87 -0.51 -8.50
C CYS A 55 -8.56 -1.96 -8.88
N GLY A 56 -8.20 -2.24 -10.14
CA GLY A 56 -7.85 -3.56 -10.65
C GLY A 56 -6.52 -3.61 -11.42
N LEU A 57 -5.51 -2.83 -11.00
CA LEU A 57 -4.28 -2.60 -11.76
C LEU A 57 -3.64 -3.89 -12.28
N TYR A 58 -3.44 -4.89 -11.44
CA TYR A 58 -2.80 -6.17 -11.78
C TYR A 58 -3.71 -7.38 -11.56
N MET A 59 -5.03 -7.17 -11.51
CA MET A 59 -6.02 -8.25 -11.57
C MET A 59 -6.12 -8.81 -12.99
N ASP A 60 -6.54 -10.08 -13.08
CA ASP A 60 -6.72 -10.74 -14.38
C ASP A 60 -7.78 -10.01 -15.22
N PRO A 61 -7.53 -9.77 -16.53
CA PRO A 61 -8.51 -9.15 -17.43
C PRO A 61 -9.83 -9.93 -17.54
N GLU A 62 -9.80 -11.24 -17.37
CA GLU A 62 -10.99 -12.12 -17.40
C GLU A 62 -12.04 -11.74 -16.34
N VAL A 63 -11.63 -11.06 -15.25
CA VAL A 63 -12.51 -10.58 -14.19
C VAL A 63 -12.59 -9.05 -14.14
N GLY A 64 -12.29 -8.39 -15.26
CA GLY A 64 -12.38 -6.93 -15.41
C GLY A 64 -11.13 -6.16 -14.92
N GLY A 65 -10.05 -6.85 -14.57
CA GLY A 65 -8.79 -6.21 -14.18
C GLY A 65 -8.04 -5.61 -15.37
N SER A 66 -7.10 -4.71 -15.09
CA SER A 66 -6.27 -4.05 -16.13
C SER A 66 -5.10 -4.93 -16.60
N GLY A 67 -4.73 -5.97 -15.85
CA GLY A 67 -3.64 -6.90 -16.20
C GLY A 67 -2.26 -6.25 -16.32
N LEU A 68 -2.05 -5.11 -15.67
CA LEU A 68 -0.81 -4.35 -15.70
C LEU A 68 0.31 -5.04 -14.92
N SER A 69 1.55 -4.70 -15.24
CA SER A 69 2.72 -5.14 -14.49
C SER A 69 2.80 -4.47 -13.10
N ARG A 70 3.64 -5.00 -12.22
CA ARG A 70 3.91 -4.38 -10.91
C ARG A 70 4.64 -3.04 -11.05
N LEU A 71 5.43 -2.89 -12.11
CA LEU A 71 6.05 -1.61 -12.40
C LEU A 71 5.02 -0.57 -12.82
N ASP A 72 4.08 -0.92 -13.69
CA ASP A 72 3.02 0.00 -14.12
C ASP A 72 2.16 0.41 -12.92
N ALA A 73 1.80 -0.54 -12.07
CA ALA A 73 1.06 -0.28 -10.84
C ALA A 73 1.83 0.66 -9.88
N ALA A 74 3.14 0.45 -9.73
CA ALA A 74 3.98 1.33 -8.89
C ALA A 74 4.00 2.76 -9.42
N VAL A 75 4.05 2.95 -10.74
CA VAL A 75 4.00 4.27 -11.39
C VAL A 75 2.67 4.98 -11.11
N VAL A 76 1.54 4.28 -11.24
CA VAL A 76 0.21 4.83 -10.94
C VAL A 76 0.11 5.20 -9.46
N ILE A 77 0.47 4.29 -8.55
CA ILE A 77 0.37 4.51 -7.11
C ILE A 77 1.27 5.67 -6.64
N GLU A 78 2.45 5.83 -7.23
CA GLU A 78 3.35 6.95 -6.92
C GLU A 78 2.68 8.29 -7.24
N GLU A 79 2.03 8.45 -8.40
CA GLU A 79 1.37 9.70 -8.77
C GLU A 79 0.12 9.98 -7.90
N LEU A 80 -0.66 8.98 -7.55
CA LEU A 80 -1.78 9.14 -6.60
C LEU A 80 -1.27 9.62 -5.23
N ALA A 81 -0.19 9.01 -4.74
CA ALA A 81 0.40 9.31 -3.43
C ALA A 81 1.14 10.65 -3.39
N ASN A 82 1.48 11.24 -4.53
CA ASN A 82 2.05 12.59 -4.61
C ASN A 82 1.12 13.63 -3.95
N VAL A 83 -0.17 13.37 -4.01
CA VAL A 83 -1.22 14.27 -3.52
C VAL A 83 -1.85 13.76 -2.22
N ASP A 84 -2.24 12.49 -2.18
CA ASP A 84 -2.90 11.86 -1.03
C ASP A 84 -2.39 10.44 -0.77
N PRO A 85 -1.32 10.30 0.05
CA PRO A 85 -0.76 9.00 0.39
C PRO A 85 -1.76 8.05 1.07
N SER A 86 -2.71 8.58 1.83
CA SER A 86 -3.72 7.81 2.56
C SER A 86 -4.67 7.08 1.59
N THR A 87 -5.22 7.78 0.60
CA THR A 87 -6.10 7.19 -0.42
C THR A 87 -5.32 6.26 -1.35
N ALA A 88 -4.12 6.65 -1.79
CA ALA A 88 -3.26 5.82 -2.63
C ALA A 88 -2.91 4.50 -1.94
N ALA A 89 -2.57 4.54 -0.66
CA ALA A 89 -2.28 3.35 0.14
C ALA A 89 -3.52 2.45 0.28
N TYR A 90 -4.71 3.01 0.49
CA TYR A 90 -5.92 2.20 0.52
C TYR A 90 -6.20 1.54 -0.84
N ILE A 91 -6.09 2.26 -1.95
CA ILE A 91 -6.22 1.70 -3.31
C ILE A 91 -5.20 0.56 -3.50
N SER A 92 -3.97 0.70 -2.99
CA SER A 92 -2.96 -0.35 -3.07
C SER A 92 -3.31 -1.61 -2.28
N ILE A 93 -3.88 -1.45 -1.07
CA ILE A 93 -4.34 -2.57 -0.22
C ILE A 93 -5.54 -3.27 -0.88
N HIS A 94 -6.48 -2.50 -1.42
CA HIS A 94 -7.61 -3.02 -2.19
C HIS A 94 -7.12 -3.84 -3.39
N ASN A 95 -6.20 -3.32 -4.18
CA ASN A 95 -5.60 -4.04 -5.32
C ASN A 95 -4.94 -5.35 -4.89
N MET A 96 -4.22 -5.37 -3.75
CA MET A 96 -3.59 -6.58 -3.23
C MET A 96 -4.64 -7.64 -2.85
N ALA A 97 -5.68 -7.26 -2.09
CA ALA A 97 -6.74 -8.16 -1.66
C ALA A 97 -7.56 -8.68 -2.86
N SER A 98 -7.93 -7.80 -3.77
CA SER A 98 -8.70 -8.12 -4.98
C SER A 98 -7.93 -9.03 -5.93
N TRP A 99 -6.62 -8.78 -6.10
CA TRP A 99 -5.75 -9.66 -6.86
C TRP A 99 -5.66 -11.06 -6.26
N MET A 100 -5.63 -11.19 -4.93
CA MET A 100 -5.64 -12.52 -4.30
C MET A 100 -6.91 -13.29 -4.65
N VAL A 101 -8.06 -12.63 -4.68
CA VAL A 101 -9.33 -13.23 -5.09
C VAL A 101 -9.30 -13.61 -6.58
N SER A 102 -8.87 -12.71 -7.44
CA SER A 102 -8.78 -12.92 -8.88
C SER A 102 -7.83 -14.08 -9.23
N LYS A 103 -6.71 -14.20 -8.53
CA LYS A 103 -5.66 -15.18 -8.85
C LYS A 103 -5.91 -16.57 -8.27
N TRP A 104 -6.48 -16.66 -7.07
CA TRP A 104 -6.61 -17.91 -6.32
C TRP A 104 -8.02 -18.26 -5.90
N GLY A 105 -9.00 -17.40 -6.17
CA GLY A 105 -10.42 -17.69 -5.99
C GLY A 105 -10.90 -18.80 -6.92
N GLN A 106 -11.85 -19.61 -6.45
CA GLN A 106 -12.56 -20.53 -7.33
C GLN A 106 -13.39 -19.78 -8.38
N PRO A 107 -13.68 -20.35 -9.55
CA PRO A 107 -14.37 -19.65 -10.63
C PRO A 107 -15.63 -18.91 -10.19
N ALA A 108 -16.53 -19.57 -9.46
CA ALA A 108 -17.75 -18.94 -8.98
C ALA A 108 -17.51 -17.73 -8.06
N LEU A 109 -16.44 -17.75 -7.25
CA LEU A 109 -16.07 -16.62 -6.41
C LEU A 109 -15.49 -15.46 -7.25
N ARG A 110 -14.65 -15.78 -8.22
CA ARG A 110 -14.07 -14.82 -9.18
C ARG A 110 -15.17 -14.10 -9.98
N ASP A 111 -16.13 -14.88 -10.49
CA ASP A 111 -17.26 -14.37 -11.27
C ASP A 111 -18.18 -13.47 -10.43
N ALA A 112 -18.40 -13.82 -9.16
CA ALA A 112 -19.28 -13.07 -8.27
C ALA A 112 -18.69 -11.75 -7.77
N TRP A 113 -17.35 -11.62 -7.68
CA TRP A 113 -16.69 -10.49 -7.05
C TRP A 113 -15.75 -9.71 -7.97
N GLY A 114 -15.18 -10.35 -8.99
CA GLY A 114 -14.06 -9.81 -9.75
C GLY A 114 -14.36 -8.44 -10.37
N THR A 115 -15.44 -8.32 -11.14
CA THR A 115 -15.82 -7.07 -11.82
C THR A 115 -16.14 -5.95 -10.83
N ASP A 116 -16.87 -6.24 -9.77
CA ASP A 116 -17.23 -5.22 -8.77
C ASP A 116 -15.99 -4.74 -8.00
N LEU A 117 -15.01 -5.63 -7.74
CA LEU A 117 -13.75 -5.28 -7.10
C LEU A 117 -12.84 -4.47 -8.05
N SER A 118 -12.68 -4.91 -9.29
CA SER A 118 -11.81 -4.23 -10.26
C SER A 118 -12.31 -2.84 -10.63
N SER A 119 -13.63 -2.62 -10.63
CA SER A 119 -14.25 -1.32 -10.87
C SER A 119 -14.35 -0.42 -9.63
N GLY A 120 -13.98 -0.91 -8.44
CA GLY A 120 -14.10 -0.15 -7.19
C GLY A 120 -15.55 0.04 -6.69
N LEU A 121 -16.54 -0.62 -7.29
CA LEU A 121 -17.94 -0.64 -6.81
C LEU A 121 -18.04 -1.35 -5.46
N LYS A 122 -17.31 -2.46 -5.31
CA LYS A 122 -17.07 -3.12 -4.03
C LYS A 122 -15.60 -3.03 -3.67
N LEU A 123 -15.34 -2.89 -2.39
CA LEU A 123 -14.00 -2.71 -1.86
C LEU A 123 -13.59 -3.92 -1.01
N ALA A 124 -12.29 -4.18 -0.97
CA ALA A 124 -11.73 -5.28 -0.21
C ALA A 124 -10.72 -4.80 0.85
N SER A 125 -10.65 -5.57 1.95
CA SER A 125 -9.65 -5.42 3.00
C SER A 125 -8.79 -6.66 3.12
N TYR A 126 -7.50 -6.49 3.45
CA TYR A 126 -6.56 -7.56 3.74
C TYR A 126 -6.43 -7.78 5.25
N CYS A 127 -6.76 -8.97 5.74
CA CYS A 127 -6.94 -9.27 7.16
C CYS A 127 -5.95 -10.34 7.64
N LEU A 128 -4.67 -9.94 7.86
CA LEU A 128 -3.61 -10.82 8.37
C LEU A 128 -3.38 -10.59 9.87
N THR A 129 -3.07 -9.35 10.24
CA THR A 129 -2.60 -8.94 11.57
C THR A 129 -3.62 -9.21 12.66
N GLU A 130 -3.14 -9.70 13.81
CA GLU A 130 -3.93 -9.88 15.04
C GLU A 130 -3.32 -9.11 16.21
N PRO A 131 -4.04 -8.87 17.31
CA PRO A 131 -3.50 -8.18 18.47
C PRO A 131 -2.21 -8.82 19.02
N GLY A 132 -2.07 -10.14 18.89
CA GLY A 132 -0.90 -10.91 19.36
C GLY A 132 0.04 -11.39 18.24
N ALA A 133 -0.20 -11.04 16.97
CA ALA A 133 0.56 -11.53 15.82
C ALA A 133 0.70 -10.45 14.74
N GLY A 134 1.71 -9.60 14.86
CA GLY A 134 2.10 -8.60 13.88
C GLY A 134 3.27 -9.10 13.03
N SER A 135 4.51 -8.81 13.45
CA SER A 135 5.73 -9.26 12.75
C SER A 135 5.88 -10.79 12.74
N ASP A 136 5.42 -11.48 13.79
CA ASP A 136 5.28 -12.93 13.83
C ASP A 136 3.93 -13.38 13.29
N ALA A 137 3.68 -13.11 12.00
CA ALA A 137 2.37 -13.36 11.38
C ALA A 137 1.99 -14.85 11.33
N ALA A 138 2.95 -15.77 11.35
CA ALA A 138 2.67 -17.21 11.38
C ALA A 138 2.07 -17.69 12.71
N SER A 139 2.14 -16.89 13.78
CA SER A 139 1.57 -17.18 15.10
C SER A 139 0.11 -16.76 15.25
N LEU A 140 -0.57 -16.31 14.17
CA LEU A 140 -1.99 -15.93 14.19
C LEU A 140 -2.86 -17.04 14.79
N LYS A 141 -3.94 -16.64 15.49
CA LYS A 141 -4.81 -17.52 16.27
C LYS A 141 -6.25 -17.59 15.76
N THR A 142 -6.70 -16.67 14.91
CA THR A 142 -8.03 -16.76 14.28
C THR A 142 -8.17 -18.12 13.60
N THR A 143 -9.21 -18.87 13.95
CA THR A 143 -9.47 -20.21 13.44
C THR A 143 -10.56 -20.21 12.37
N ALA A 144 -10.51 -21.19 11.47
CA ALA A 144 -11.56 -21.50 10.52
C ALA A 144 -11.75 -23.03 10.52
N VAL A 145 -12.67 -23.52 11.33
CA VAL A 145 -12.93 -24.95 11.48
C VAL A 145 -13.96 -25.39 10.44
N ARG A 146 -13.66 -26.47 9.70
CA ARG A 146 -14.57 -27.00 8.70
C ARG A 146 -15.78 -27.69 9.37
N ASP A 147 -16.97 -27.30 8.92
CA ASP A 147 -18.26 -27.89 9.32
C ASP A 147 -19.11 -28.12 8.06
N GLY A 148 -19.02 -29.34 7.53
CA GLY A 148 -19.64 -29.69 6.25
C GLY A 148 -19.14 -28.84 5.08
N ASP A 149 -20.05 -28.11 4.47
CA ASP A 149 -19.78 -27.23 3.32
C ASP A 149 -19.39 -25.80 3.74
N PHE A 150 -19.10 -25.58 5.03
CA PHE A 150 -18.72 -24.28 5.57
C PHE A 150 -17.42 -24.35 6.37
N TYR A 151 -16.73 -23.23 6.44
CA TYR A 151 -15.78 -22.91 7.51
C TYR A 151 -16.49 -22.05 8.56
N VAL A 152 -16.26 -22.34 9.83
CA VAL A 152 -16.73 -21.54 10.97
C VAL A 152 -15.55 -20.76 11.52
N LEU A 153 -15.56 -19.43 11.31
CA LEU A 153 -14.49 -18.53 11.72
C LEU A 153 -14.72 -18.02 13.14
N ASN A 154 -13.66 -18.06 13.96
CA ASN A 154 -13.62 -17.48 15.30
C ASN A 154 -12.28 -16.82 15.55
N GLY A 155 -12.27 -15.59 16.10
CA GLY A 155 -11.07 -14.87 16.44
C GLY A 155 -11.17 -13.37 16.19
N SER A 156 -10.03 -12.70 16.09
CA SER A 156 -10.00 -11.25 15.89
C SER A 156 -8.82 -10.81 15.03
N LYS A 157 -9.02 -9.75 14.26
CA LYS A 157 -7.99 -9.06 13.49
C LYS A 157 -7.80 -7.64 14.01
N ALA A 158 -6.61 -7.09 13.83
CA ALA A 158 -6.25 -5.76 14.29
C ALA A 158 -5.65 -4.92 13.16
N PHE A 159 -5.84 -3.61 13.24
CA PHE A 159 -5.30 -2.63 12.30
C PHE A 159 -5.69 -2.87 10.84
N ILE A 160 -6.93 -3.29 10.59
CA ILE A 160 -7.40 -3.60 9.25
C ILE A 160 -7.88 -2.32 8.54
N SER A 161 -7.17 -1.97 7.48
CA SER A 161 -7.52 -0.84 6.60
C SER A 161 -8.81 -1.14 5.83
N GLY A 162 -9.72 -0.16 5.78
CA GLY A 162 -11.02 -0.30 5.14
C GLY A 162 -12.08 -1.00 6.01
N ALA A 163 -11.71 -1.61 7.14
CA ALA A 163 -12.64 -2.38 7.97
C ALA A 163 -13.88 -1.56 8.37
N GLY A 164 -15.06 -2.14 8.12
CA GLY A 164 -16.36 -1.52 8.33
C GLY A 164 -16.79 -0.54 7.22
N ALA A 165 -16.00 -0.44 6.14
CA ALA A 165 -16.33 0.34 4.95
C ALA A 165 -16.07 -0.44 3.64
N THR A 166 -15.78 -1.74 3.73
CA THR A 166 -15.49 -2.64 2.61
C THR A 166 -16.42 -3.82 2.62
N GLU A 167 -16.72 -4.38 1.45
CA GLU A 167 -17.66 -5.48 1.26
C GLU A 167 -17.02 -6.85 1.36
N LEU A 168 -15.69 -6.95 1.16
CA LEU A 168 -14.97 -8.21 1.17
C LEU A 168 -13.74 -8.14 2.08
N LEU A 169 -13.56 -9.19 2.88
CA LEU A 169 -12.41 -9.37 3.77
C LEU A 169 -11.61 -10.58 3.29
N VAL A 170 -10.35 -10.41 2.92
CA VAL A 170 -9.43 -11.52 2.64
C VAL A 170 -8.74 -11.90 3.95
N VAL A 171 -9.25 -12.95 4.60
CA VAL A 171 -8.90 -13.32 5.98
C VAL A 171 -7.93 -14.49 5.98
N MET A 172 -6.77 -14.31 6.63
CA MET A 172 -5.87 -15.40 6.97
C MET A 172 -6.33 -16.03 8.28
N ALA A 173 -6.70 -17.30 8.25
CA ALA A 173 -7.20 -18.02 9.41
C ALA A 173 -6.59 -19.43 9.50
N ARG A 174 -6.55 -19.99 10.69
CA ARG A 174 -5.98 -21.29 10.95
C ARG A 174 -7.02 -22.39 10.72
N THR A 175 -6.79 -23.21 9.71
CA THR A 175 -7.57 -24.42 9.40
C THR A 175 -6.90 -25.70 9.88
N GLY A 176 -5.57 -25.64 10.13
CA GLY A 176 -4.77 -26.77 10.54
C GLY A 176 -3.94 -26.50 11.80
N GLY A 177 -2.86 -27.26 11.98
CA GLY A 177 -1.96 -27.17 13.13
C GLY A 177 -1.20 -25.84 13.23
N ALA A 178 -0.24 -25.80 14.15
CA ALA A 178 0.61 -24.63 14.38
C ALA A 178 1.54 -24.34 13.18
N GLY A 179 2.04 -23.09 13.10
CA GLY A 179 2.97 -22.66 12.08
C GLY A 179 2.30 -22.24 10.76
N ALA A 180 3.10 -21.92 9.78
CA ALA A 180 2.67 -21.36 8.49
C ALA A 180 1.77 -22.31 7.68
N GLY A 181 2.07 -23.63 7.70
CA GLY A 181 1.31 -24.65 6.97
C GLY A 181 -0.11 -24.92 7.51
N GLY A 182 -0.45 -24.38 8.68
CA GLY A 182 -1.82 -24.48 9.23
C GLY A 182 -2.72 -23.29 8.85
N VAL A 183 -2.24 -22.32 8.06
CA VAL A 183 -2.97 -21.10 7.72
C VAL A 183 -3.56 -21.21 6.33
N SER A 184 -4.86 -20.88 6.20
CA SER A 184 -5.57 -20.73 4.94
C SER A 184 -5.99 -19.27 4.69
N ALA A 185 -6.22 -18.91 3.44
CA ALA A 185 -6.78 -17.62 3.05
C ALA A 185 -8.24 -17.82 2.61
N ILE A 186 -9.15 -17.02 3.15
CA ILE A 186 -10.59 -17.14 2.92
C ILE A 186 -11.16 -15.77 2.57
N ALA A 187 -11.94 -15.69 1.49
CA ALA A 187 -12.68 -14.50 1.10
C ALA A 187 -14.01 -14.45 1.86
N VAL A 188 -14.17 -13.49 2.75
CA VAL A 188 -15.30 -13.40 3.69
C VAL A 188 -16.11 -12.14 3.36
N PRO A 189 -17.38 -12.25 2.90
CA PRO A 189 -18.28 -11.09 2.82
C PRO A 189 -18.43 -10.43 4.19
N SER A 190 -18.34 -9.09 4.22
CA SER A 190 -18.24 -8.34 5.49
C SER A 190 -19.57 -8.19 6.23
N ASP A 191 -20.68 -8.52 5.57
CA ASP A 191 -22.07 -8.46 6.09
C ASP A 191 -22.56 -9.77 6.71
N LEU A 192 -21.71 -10.80 6.77
CA LEU A 192 -22.10 -12.09 7.36
C LEU A 192 -22.38 -11.96 8.87
N PRO A 193 -23.40 -12.67 9.38
CA PRO A 193 -23.68 -12.72 10.81
C PRO A 193 -22.46 -13.18 11.62
N GLY A 194 -22.25 -12.54 12.78
CA GLY A 194 -21.13 -12.84 13.67
C GLY A 194 -19.87 -12.00 13.38
N ILE A 195 -19.88 -11.12 12.38
CA ILE A 195 -18.81 -10.15 12.15
C ILE A 195 -19.15 -8.86 12.90
N SER A 196 -18.18 -8.35 13.65
CA SER A 196 -18.29 -7.04 14.27
C SER A 196 -17.01 -6.22 14.07
N PHE A 197 -17.18 -4.91 13.92
CA PHE A 197 -16.10 -3.97 13.72
C PHE A 197 -15.90 -3.12 14.96
N GLY A 198 -14.66 -3.05 15.44
CA GLY A 198 -14.28 -2.17 16.52
C GLY A 198 -14.41 -0.68 16.17
N ARG A 199 -14.13 0.18 17.13
CA ARG A 199 -14.05 1.62 16.87
C ARG A 199 -12.99 1.93 15.82
N LYS A 200 -13.15 3.04 15.09
CA LYS A 200 -12.11 3.58 14.22
C LYS A 200 -10.92 4.00 15.08
N GLU A 201 -9.72 3.56 14.71
CA GLU A 201 -8.49 3.95 15.41
C GLU A 201 -8.19 5.42 15.18
N GLU A 202 -7.81 6.12 16.24
CA GLU A 202 -7.29 7.48 16.19
C GLU A 202 -5.79 7.41 15.85
N LYS A 203 -5.43 7.84 14.65
CA LYS A 203 -4.09 7.64 14.08
C LYS A 203 -3.33 8.95 13.91
N MET A 204 -2.01 8.87 13.85
CA MET A 204 -1.13 9.97 13.50
C MET A 204 -1.38 10.48 12.08
N GLY A 205 -1.53 9.55 11.12
CA GLY A 205 -1.76 9.78 9.70
C GLY A 205 -2.72 8.75 9.11
N TRP A 206 -2.90 8.77 7.77
CA TRP A 206 -3.87 7.95 7.06
C TRP A 206 -5.30 8.13 7.60
N ASN A 207 -5.64 9.35 7.99
CA ASN A 207 -6.91 9.62 8.64
C ASN A 207 -8.11 9.50 7.70
N SER A 208 -7.91 9.67 6.39
CA SER A 208 -8.95 9.51 5.37
C SER A 208 -9.35 8.05 5.09
N GLN A 209 -8.66 7.06 5.67
CA GLN A 209 -9.09 5.67 5.60
C GLN A 209 -9.43 5.11 6.99
N PRO A 210 -10.53 4.34 7.16
CA PRO A 210 -10.82 3.68 8.42
C PRO A 210 -9.83 2.55 8.65
N THR A 211 -9.34 2.45 9.89
CA THR A 211 -8.56 1.31 10.38
C THR A 211 -9.23 0.83 11.64
N ARG A 212 -9.61 -0.46 11.69
CA ARG A 212 -10.35 -1.04 12.83
C ARG A 212 -9.88 -2.45 13.14
N GLY A 213 -10.18 -2.91 14.35
CA GLY A 213 -10.24 -4.33 14.66
C GLY A 213 -11.49 -4.97 14.07
N ILE A 214 -11.42 -6.27 13.81
CA ILE A 214 -12.56 -7.10 13.38
C ILE A 214 -12.64 -8.29 14.32
N THR A 215 -13.84 -8.63 14.80
CA THR A 215 -14.10 -9.83 15.57
C THR A 215 -15.01 -10.77 14.78
N PHE A 216 -14.68 -12.05 14.78
CA PHE A 216 -15.45 -13.13 14.17
C PHE A 216 -15.97 -14.06 15.27
N GLU A 217 -17.28 -14.24 15.35
CA GLU A 217 -17.97 -15.11 16.32
C GLU A 217 -18.88 -16.08 15.56
N ASN A 218 -18.39 -17.31 15.38
CA ASN A 218 -19.10 -18.37 14.65
C ASN A 218 -19.53 -17.98 13.23
N VAL A 219 -18.70 -17.23 12.51
CA VAL A 219 -19.00 -16.76 11.16
C VAL A 219 -18.92 -17.93 10.19
N ARG A 220 -20.02 -18.24 9.53
CA ARG A 220 -20.12 -19.35 8.57
C ARG A 220 -19.84 -18.85 7.15
N VAL A 221 -18.78 -19.36 6.54
CA VAL A 221 -18.33 -19.01 5.19
C VAL A 221 -18.28 -20.27 4.34
N PRO A 222 -18.86 -20.30 3.14
CA PRO A 222 -18.81 -21.48 2.25
C PRO A 222 -17.37 -21.92 1.97
N VAL A 223 -17.13 -23.22 1.90
CA VAL A 223 -15.79 -23.77 1.55
C VAL A 223 -15.30 -23.31 0.17
N SER A 224 -16.22 -22.96 -0.73
CA SER A 224 -15.92 -22.39 -2.04
C SER A 224 -15.28 -20.99 -1.99
N HIS A 225 -15.26 -20.33 -0.82
CA HIS A 225 -14.59 -19.06 -0.59
C HIS A 225 -13.11 -19.22 -0.18
N LEU A 226 -12.60 -20.44 -0.11
CA LEU A 226 -11.18 -20.70 0.08
C LEU A 226 -10.38 -20.18 -1.13
N LEU A 227 -9.30 -19.45 -0.85
CA LEU A 227 -8.34 -19.00 -1.86
C LEU A 227 -7.18 -19.99 -1.94
N GLY A 228 -7.01 -20.60 -3.10
CA GLY A 228 -6.02 -21.67 -3.31
C GLY A 228 -6.38 -22.94 -2.54
N GLU A 229 -5.39 -23.53 -1.86
CA GLU A 229 -5.51 -24.80 -1.12
C GLU A 229 -5.53 -24.58 0.39
N GLU A 230 -6.19 -25.47 1.12
CA GLU A 230 -6.16 -25.46 2.59
C GLU A 230 -4.73 -25.65 3.11
N GLY A 231 -4.33 -24.82 4.09
CA GLY A 231 -2.95 -24.76 4.60
C GLY A 231 -1.97 -23.95 3.72
N GLY A 232 -2.38 -23.55 2.52
CA GLY A 232 -1.57 -22.76 1.59
C GLY A 232 -1.60 -21.24 1.83
N GLY A 233 -2.51 -20.76 2.69
CA GLY A 233 -2.83 -19.33 2.82
C GLY A 233 -1.68 -18.45 3.26
N PHE A 234 -0.78 -18.93 4.12
CA PHE A 234 0.39 -18.14 4.53
C PHE A 234 1.33 -17.85 3.35
N LYS A 235 1.54 -18.82 2.46
CA LYS A 235 2.32 -18.62 1.24
C LYS A 235 1.67 -17.58 0.32
N LEU A 236 0.35 -17.63 0.19
CA LEU A 236 -0.41 -16.64 -0.60
C LEU A 236 -0.31 -15.25 0.03
N ALA A 237 -0.42 -15.16 1.36
CA ALA A 237 -0.27 -13.91 2.09
C ALA A 237 1.11 -13.27 1.86
N MET A 238 2.19 -14.05 1.90
CA MET A 238 3.54 -13.55 1.64
C MET A 238 3.72 -13.08 0.19
N LYS A 239 3.14 -13.79 -0.80
CA LYS A 239 3.13 -13.34 -2.19
C LYS A 239 2.36 -12.03 -2.38
N GLY A 240 1.24 -11.85 -1.67
CA GLY A 240 0.51 -10.58 -1.65
C GLY A 240 1.39 -9.46 -1.09
N LEU A 241 2.06 -9.70 0.03
CA LEU A 241 2.94 -8.73 0.68
C LEU A 241 4.16 -8.36 -0.16
N ASP A 242 4.72 -9.24 -0.99
CA ASP A 242 5.84 -8.87 -1.86
C ASP A 242 5.42 -7.76 -2.84
N GLY A 243 4.24 -7.86 -3.45
CA GLY A 243 3.66 -6.77 -4.24
C GLY A 243 3.26 -5.56 -3.41
N GLY A 244 2.66 -5.77 -2.23
CA GLY A 244 2.28 -4.72 -1.30
C GLY A 244 3.47 -3.86 -0.87
N ARG A 245 4.65 -4.46 -0.63
CA ARG A 245 5.90 -3.74 -0.30
C ARG A 245 6.32 -2.77 -1.40
N ILE A 246 6.18 -3.17 -2.68
CA ILE A 246 6.42 -2.28 -3.82
C ILE A 246 5.41 -1.13 -3.82
N ASN A 247 4.14 -1.41 -3.58
CA ASN A 247 3.08 -0.40 -3.54
C ASN A 247 3.31 0.63 -2.42
N ILE A 248 3.65 0.19 -1.22
CA ILE A 248 3.95 1.10 -0.10
C ILE A 248 5.24 1.89 -0.32
N ALA A 249 6.23 1.28 -0.96
CA ALA A 249 7.42 2.01 -1.41
C ALA A 249 7.04 3.10 -2.41
N ALA A 250 6.17 2.81 -3.39
CA ALA A 250 5.66 3.79 -4.35
C ALA A 250 4.84 4.90 -3.67
N CYS A 251 4.00 4.58 -2.67
CA CYS A 251 3.32 5.59 -1.85
C CYS A 251 4.33 6.54 -1.16
N SER A 252 5.44 6.00 -0.65
CA SER A 252 6.49 6.82 -0.02
C SER A 252 7.21 7.71 -1.03
N LEU A 253 7.48 7.19 -2.24
CA LEU A 253 8.06 7.99 -3.32
C LEU A 253 7.14 9.14 -3.73
N GLY A 254 5.84 8.87 -3.89
CA GLY A 254 4.85 9.88 -4.26
C GLY A 254 4.76 10.99 -3.22
N ALA A 255 4.58 10.64 -1.95
CA ALA A 255 4.53 11.61 -0.86
C ALA A 255 5.82 12.46 -0.77
N ALA A 256 6.99 11.81 -0.92
CA ALA A 256 8.28 12.50 -0.92
C ALA A 256 8.42 13.44 -2.13
N GLN A 257 7.95 13.04 -3.31
CA GLN A 257 7.94 13.88 -4.50
C GLN A 257 7.04 15.11 -4.29
N GLY A 258 5.83 14.92 -3.76
CA GLY A 258 4.91 16.02 -3.44
C GLY A 258 5.52 17.00 -2.44
N ALA A 259 6.16 16.49 -1.40
CA ALA A 259 6.85 17.29 -0.39
C ALA A 259 8.05 18.06 -0.98
N LEU A 260 8.85 17.39 -1.81
CA LEU A 260 10.01 18.00 -2.52
C LEU A 260 9.56 19.12 -3.45
N ASP A 261 8.52 18.90 -4.24
CA ASP A 261 7.99 19.90 -5.18
C ASP A 261 7.42 21.12 -4.45
N ALA A 262 6.75 20.91 -3.32
CA ALA A 262 6.26 22.00 -2.47
C ALA A 262 7.43 22.77 -1.84
N ALA A 263 8.46 22.10 -1.33
CA ALA A 263 9.64 22.74 -0.77
C ALA A 263 10.38 23.56 -1.82
N ARG A 264 10.54 23.03 -3.04
CA ARG A 264 11.18 23.74 -4.15
C ARG A 264 10.44 25.03 -4.52
N ARG A 265 9.10 24.98 -4.63
CA ARG A 265 8.27 26.18 -4.87
C ARG A 265 8.43 27.20 -3.75
N TYR A 266 8.28 26.74 -2.49
CA TYR A 266 8.40 27.60 -1.32
C TYR A 266 9.77 28.29 -1.24
N MET A 267 10.87 27.59 -1.55
CA MET A 267 12.22 28.16 -1.60
C MET A 267 12.34 29.26 -2.63
N GLY A 268 11.65 29.19 -3.77
CA GLY A 268 11.63 30.24 -4.78
C GLY A 268 10.86 31.49 -4.37
N GLU A 269 9.79 31.31 -3.60
CA GLU A 269 8.84 32.38 -3.22
C GLU A 269 9.21 33.06 -1.91
N ARG A 270 9.59 32.28 -0.88
CA ARG A 270 9.88 32.77 0.46
C ARG A 270 11.19 33.53 0.51
N ARG A 271 11.16 34.75 1.06
CA ARG A 271 12.34 35.60 1.25
C ARG A 271 12.62 35.81 2.73
N GLN A 272 13.90 35.70 3.11
CA GLN A 272 14.42 36.05 4.42
C GLN A 272 15.84 36.61 4.27
N PHE A 273 16.30 37.49 5.16
CA PHE A 273 17.60 38.15 5.10
C PHE A 273 17.84 38.84 3.74
N GLY A 274 16.80 39.41 3.14
CA GLY A 274 16.84 40.16 1.90
C GLY A 274 16.87 39.37 0.59
N LYS A 275 16.88 38.02 0.64
CA LYS A 275 16.94 37.15 -0.55
C LYS A 275 16.01 35.96 -0.47
N ALA A 276 15.75 35.26 -1.58
CA ALA A 276 14.95 34.06 -1.62
C ALA A 276 15.65 32.91 -0.87
N LEU A 277 14.86 31.97 -0.29
CA LEU A 277 15.45 30.80 0.36
C LEU A 277 16.29 29.97 -0.61
N ALA A 278 15.94 29.93 -1.88
CA ALA A 278 16.68 29.24 -2.93
C ALA A 278 18.09 29.80 -3.16
N GLU A 279 18.41 31.00 -2.68
CA GLU A 279 19.73 31.62 -2.78
C GLU A 279 20.70 31.23 -1.63
N PHE A 280 20.20 30.49 -0.64
CA PHE A 280 21.04 30.00 0.46
C PHE A 280 21.64 28.63 0.13
N GLN A 281 22.98 28.56 0.06
CA GLN A 281 23.70 27.34 -0.33
C GLN A 281 23.35 26.13 0.56
N ALA A 282 23.20 26.33 1.87
CA ALA A 282 22.82 25.26 2.80
C ALA A 282 21.46 24.63 2.45
N LEU A 283 20.49 25.41 1.95
CA LEU A 283 19.19 24.89 1.51
C LEU A 283 19.27 24.25 0.13
N GLN A 284 20.14 24.76 -0.75
CA GLN A 284 20.44 24.11 -2.05
C GLN A 284 21.03 22.70 -1.83
N PHE A 285 21.91 22.53 -0.86
CA PHE A 285 22.49 21.23 -0.52
C PHE A 285 21.41 20.25 -0.01
N LYS A 286 20.53 20.70 0.87
CA LYS A 286 19.38 19.88 1.33
C LYS A 286 18.52 19.42 0.15
N LEU A 287 18.18 20.33 -0.77
CA LEU A 287 17.38 20.00 -1.95
C LEU A 287 18.10 18.97 -2.84
N ALA A 288 19.40 19.09 -3.04
CA ALA A 288 20.21 18.14 -3.80
C ALA A 288 20.23 16.75 -3.14
N ASP A 289 20.40 16.68 -1.83
CA ASP A 289 20.38 15.42 -1.07
C ASP A 289 19.00 14.75 -1.13
N MET A 290 17.91 15.53 -0.99
CA MET A 290 16.54 15.03 -1.09
C MET A 290 16.25 14.41 -2.46
N VAL A 291 16.63 15.10 -3.55
CA VAL A 291 16.47 14.59 -4.92
C VAL A 291 17.29 13.32 -5.13
N THR A 292 18.55 13.31 -4.68
CA THR A 292 19.44 12.15 -4.84
C THR A 292 18.86 10.90 -4.15
N GLN A 293 18.40 11.04 -2.91
CA GLN A 293 17.78 9.94 -2.16
C GLN A 293 16.51 9.45 -2.86
N LEU A 294 15.66 10.35 -3.33
CA LEU A 294 14.39 10.00 -3.98
C LEU A 294 14.63 9.29 -5.32
N VAL A 295 15.59 9.75 -6.13
CA VAL A 295 15.95 9.10 -7.39
C VAL A 295 16.52 7.69 -7.13
N ALA A 296 17.43 7.54 -6.19
CA ALA A 296 18.00 6.24 -5.82
C ALA A 296 16.90 5.26 -5.33
N ALA A 297 15.98 5.76 -4.48
CA ALA A 297 14.86 4.97 -3.98
C ALA A 297 13.93 4.50 -5.12
N ARG A 298 13.61 5.39 -6.07
CA ARG A 298 12.76 5.08 -7.23
C ARG A 298 13.39 4.01 -8.12
N GLN A 299 14.71 4.10 -8.40
CA GLN A 299 15.42 3.07 -9.14
C GLN A 299 15.32 1.69 -8.48
N MET A 300 15.47 1.64 -7.16
CA MET A 300 15.35 0.40 -6.40
C MET A 300 13.94 -0.17 -6.45
N VAL A 301 12.90 0.66 -6.32
CA VAL A 301 11.49 0.24 -6.42
C VAL A 301 11.18 -0.30 -7.82
N HIS A 302 11.59 0.41 -8.87
CA HIS A 302 11.37 -0.04 -10.26
C HIS A 302 12.12 -1.36 -10.55
N THR A 303 13.33 -1.52 -10.03
CA THR A 303 14.09 -2.78 -10.18
C THR A 303 13.38 -3.94 -9.46
N ALA A 304 12.91 -3.72 -8.23
CA ALA A 304 12.15 -4.72 -7.49
C ALA A 304 10.86 -5.12 -8.19
N ALA A 305 10.13 -4.15 -8.76
CA ALA A 305 8.92 -4.39 -9.53
C ALA A 305 9.20 -5.26 -10.76
N ARG A 306 10.20 -4.91 -11.58
CA ARG A 306 10.61 -5.71 -12.74
C ARG A 306 11.02 -7.14 -12.37
N LYS A 307 11.74 -7.32 -11.27
CA LYS A 307 12.11 -8.65 -10.77
C LYS A 307 10.90 -9.46 -10.32
N LEU A 308 9.92 -8.82 -9.69
CA LEU A 308 8.68 -9.50 -9.30
C LEU A 308 7.86 -9.90 -10.53
N ASP A 309 7.74 -9.04 -11.54
CA ASP A 309 7.08 -9.32 -12.82
C ASP A 309 7.75 -10.46 -13.56
N ALA A 310 9.08 -10.52 -13.55
CA ALA A 310 9.87 -11.58 -14.16
C ALA A 310 9.85 -12.91 -13.37
N GLY A 311 9.26 -12.94 -12.15
CA GLY A 311 9.27 -14.13 -11.30
C GLY A 311 10.67 -14.52 -10.83
N ALA A 312 11.58 -13.55 -10.67
CA ALA A 312 12.97 -13.81 -10.27
C ALA A 312 13.02 -14.46 -8.88
N SER A 313 13.97 -15.39 -8.67
CA SER A 313 14.10 -16.15 -7.42
C SER A 313 14.42 -15.27 -6.20
N ASP A 314 15.06 -14.12 -6.41
CA ASP A 314 15.45 -13.13 -5.40
C ASP A 314 14.45 -11.94 -5.30
N ALA A 315 13.30 -12.00 -6.01
CA ALA A 315 12.34 -10.90 -6.07
C ALA A 315 11.85 -10.44 -4.68
N ASN A 316 11.60 -11.37 -3.75
CA ASN A 316 11.17 -11.06 -2.39
C ASN A 316 12.22 -10.25 -1.61
N VAL A 317 13.51 -10.51 -1.83
CA VAL A 317 14.62 -9.78 -1.22
C VAL A 317 14.71 -8.36 -1.77
N TRP A 318 14.56 -8.21 -3.09
CA TRP A 318 14.51 -6.92 -3.75
C TRP A 318 13.29 -6.09 -3.29
N CYS A 319 12.12 -6.72 -3.14
CA CYS A 319 10.94 -6.06 -2.57
C CYS A 319 11.20 -5.56 -1.14
N ALA A 320 11.88 -6.37 -0.32
CA ALA A 320 12.24 -5.98 1.04
C ALA A 320 13.26 -4.82 1.08
N MET A 321 14.30 -4.86 0.25
CA MET A 321 15.29 -3.78 0.13
C MET A 321 14.63 -2.48 -0.35
N ALA A 322 13.82 -2.56 -1.40
CA ALA A 322 13.13 -1.41 -1.99
C ALA A 322 12.17 -0.75 -1.00
N LYS A 323 11.33 -1.56 -0.33
CA LYS A 323 10.40 -1.06 0.70
C LYS A 323 11.13 -0.36 1.82
N ARG A 324 12.12 -1.01 2.40
CA ARG A 324 12.91 -0.43 3.50
C ARG A 324 13.56 0.89 3.08
N PHE A 325 14.27 0.90 1.94
CA PHE A 325 15.02 2.08 1.51
C PHE A 325 14.08 3.24 1.13
N ALA A 326 13.04 2.96 0.33
CA ALA A 326 12.12 4.00 -0.13
C ALA A 326 11.29 4.60 1.02
N THR A 327 10.90 3.81 2.02
CA THR A 327 10.14 4.34 3.16
C THR A 327 11.01 5.14 4.12
N ASP A 328 12.29 4.78 4.31
CA ASP A 328 13.25 5.55 5.10
C ASP A 328 13.59 6.88 4.36
N ALA A 329 13.89 6.83 3.07
CA ALA A 329 14.17 8.00 2.24
C ALA A 329 12.96 8.92 2.13
N GLY A 330 11.76 8.36 1.89
CA GLY A 330 10.52 9.12 1.75
C GLY A 330 10.18 9.90 3.02
N PHE A 331 10.29 9.27 4.19
CA PHE A 331 10.10 9.95 5.47
C PHE A 331 11.15 11.05 5.69
N SER A 332 12.42 10.79 5.37
CA SER A 332 13.50 11.78 5.48
C SER A 332 13.25 12.99 4.59
N VAL A 333 12.85 12.78 3.33
CA VAL A 333 12.53 13.87 2.38
C VAL A 333 11.33 14.69 2.86
N CYS A 334 10.26 14.07 3.33
CA CYS A 334 9.12 14.79 3.89
C CYS A 334 9.51 15.63 5.12
N ASN A 335 10.36 15.07 6.00
CA ASN A 335 10.87 15.79 7.18
C ASN A 335 11.74 17.00 6.81
N GLU A 336 12.64 16.85 5.85
CA GLU A 336 13.46 17.97 5.39
C GLU A 336 12.63 19.03 4.65
N ALA A 337 11.62 18.63 3.88
CA ALA A 337 10.67 19.55 3.27
C ALA A 337 9.91 20.37 4.32
N LEU A 338 9.45 19.73 5.40
CA LEU A 338 8.83 20.43 6.53
C LEU A 338 9.81 21.43 7.17
N GLN A 339 11.05 21.03 7.40
CA GLN A 339 12.09 21.87 7.96
C GLN A 339 12.36 23.11 7.08
N ILE A 340 12.36 22.95 5.75
CA ILE A 340 12.54 24.05 4.78
C ILE A 340 11.39 25.08 4.89
N HIS A 341 10.16 24.62 5.14
CA HIS A 341 9.01 25.51 5.35
C HIS A 341 9.04 26.25 6.70
N GLY A 342 9.87 25.80 7.65
CA GLY A 342 9.92 26.37 8.99
C GLY A 342 8.57 26.30 9.71
N GLY A 343 8.13 27.35 10.39
CA GLY A 343 6.84 27.36 11.08
C GLY A 343 5.62 27.09 10.18
N TYR A 344 5.69 27.48 8.93
CA TYR A 344 4.63 27.18 7.94
C TYR A 344 4.55 25.70 7.56
N GLY A 345 5.60 24.92 7.71
CA GLY A 345 5.56 23.47 7.53
C GLY A 345 4.83 22.73 8.65
N TYR A 346 4.63 23.39 9.80
CA TYR A 346 4.03 22.80 11.00
C TYR A 346 2.51 23.05 11.13
N ILE A 347 1.96 23.89 10.26
CA ILE A 347 0.55 24.26 10.26
C ILE A 347 -0.19 23.60 9.10
N ARG A 348 -1.50 23.31 9.31
CA ARG A 348 -2.32 22.50 8.37
C ARG A 348 -2.68 23.20 7.05
N GLU A 349 -2.44 24.48 6.91
CA GLU A 349 -2.61 25.25 5.69
C GLU A 349 -1.64 24.85 4.58
N TYR A 350 -0.54 24.19 4.94
CA TYR A 350 0.42 23.61 4.03
C TYR A 350 0.33 22.08 4.06
N PRO A 351 0.51 21.38 2.91
CA PRO A 351 0.28 19.93 2.85
C PRO A 351 1.39 19.11 3.52
N ILE A 352 2.51 19.73 3.90
CA ILE A 352 3.75 19.04 4.26
C ILE A 352 3.60 18.22 5.54
N GLU A 353 2.93 18.78 6.56
CA GLU A 353 2.73 18.07 7.83
C GLU A 353 1.88 16.80 7.64
N ARG A 354 0.91 16.83 6.73
CA ARG A 354 0.07 15.67 6.39
C ARG A 354 0.89 14.60 5.67
N LEU A 355 1.68 14.98 4.66
CA LEU A 355 2.55 14.06 3.94
C LEU A 355 3.56 13.38 4.88
N LEU A 356 4.13 14.12 5.82
CA LEU A 356 5.04 13.59 6.84
C LEU A 356 4.32 12.58 7.76
N ARG A 357 3.13 12.91 8.29
CA ARG A 357 2.35 12.03 9.16
C ARG A 357 1.99 10.72 8.44
N ASP A 358 1.54 10.83 7.20
CA ASP A 358 1.15 9.68 6.39
C ASP A 358 2.33 8.76 6.09
N CYS A 359 3.50 9.32 5.74
CA CYS A 359 4.71 8.54 5.49
C CYS A 359 5.23 7.77 6.69
N ARG A 360 4.94 8.23 7.93
CA ARG A 360 5.52 7.60 9.12
C ARG A 360 5.15 6.13 9.26
N VAL A 361 3.92 5.76 8.92
CA VAL A 361 3.44 4.38 9.07
C VAL A 361 4.05 3.44 8.02
N HIS A 362 4.54 3.95 6.89
CA HIS A 362 5.14 3.15 5.82
C HIS A 362 6.37 2.37 6.27
N GLN A 363 7.10 2.85 7.28
CA GLN A 363 8.24 2.14 7.88
C GLN A 363 7.80 0.98 8.80
N ILE A 364 6.52 0.92 9.17
CA ILE A 364 5.96 -0.01 10.17
C ILE A 364 5.16 -1.12 9.51
N LEU A 365 4.25 -0.76 8.60
CA LEU A 365 3.30 -1.71 8.01
C LEU A 365 3.92 -2.60 6.92
N GLU A 366 3.19 -3.65 6.53
CA GLU A 366 3.60 -4.65 5.51
C GLU A 366 4.97 -5.29 5.78
N GLY A 367 5.25 -5.44 7.06
CA GLY A 367 6.55 -5.82 7.60
C GLY A 367 7.38 -4.59 7.95
N THR A 368 7.72 -4.47 9.25
CA THR A 368 8.55 -3.34 9.72
C THR A 368 9.89 -3.31 8.97
N ASN A 369 10.55 -2.16 8.93
CA ASN A 369 11.86 -2.06 8.28
C ASN A 369 12.92 -2.94 8.95
N GLU A 370 12.71 -3.34 10.21
CA GLU A 370 13.49 -4.36 10.90
C GLU A 370 13.27 -5.75 10.30
N ILE A 371 12.01 -6.11 10.02
CA ILE A 371 11.67 -7.39 9.34
C ILE A 371 12.23 -7.39 7.91
N MET A 372 12.22 -6.27 7.20
CA MET A 372 12.87 -6.18 5.88
C MET A 372 14.38 -6.49 5.97
N ARG A 373 15.07 -5.97 7.00
CA ARG A 373 16.48 -6.29 7.26
C ARG A 373 16.69 -7.78 7.56
N VAL A 374 15.78 -8.40 8.31
CA VAL A 374 15.82 -9.85 8.60
C VAL A 374 15.71 -10.67 7.31
N ILE A 375 14.79 -10.30 6.39
CA ILE A 375 14.63 -10.98 5.09
C ILE A 375 15.93 -10.91 4.29
N VAL A 376 16.51 -9.72 4.14
CA VAL A 376 17.74 -9.49 3.40
C VAL A 376 18.92 -10.25 4.04
N ALA A 377 19.09 -10.11 5.34
CA ALA A 377 20.19 -10.77 6.06
C ALA A 377 20.12 -12.31 5.98
N ARG A 378 18.91 -12.88 6.12
CA ARG A 378 18.70 -14.33 5.99
C ARG A 378 19.03 -14.84 4.59
N HIS A 379 18.68 -14.09 3.56
CA HIS A 379 19.04 -14.44 2.19
C HIS A 379 20.57 -14.50 2.04
N LEU A 380 21.26 -13.43 2.40
CA LEU A 380 22.72 -13.34 2.31
C LEU A 380 23.49 -14.41 3.12
N LEU A 381 22.95 -14.80 4.27
CA LEU A 381 23.58 -15.82 5.13
C LEU A 381 23.32 -17.25 4.67
N ASN A 382 22.29 -17.47 3.84
CA ASN A 382 21.86 -18.81 3.39
C ASN A 382 22.15 -19.08 1.90
N THR A 383 22.69 -18.11 1.16
CA THR A 383 23.07 -18.26 -0.24
C THR A 383 24.56 -18.03 -0.39
N GLU A 384 25.21 -18.83 -1.25
CA GLU A 384 26.60 -18.62 -1.67
C GLU A 384 26.71 -17.57 -2.80
N GLU A 385 25.66 -16.79 -3.03
CA GLU A 385 25.65 -15.76 -4.06
C GLU A 385 26.63 -14.63 -3.70
N GLU A 386 27.62 -14.42 -4.58
CA GLU A 386 28.51 -13.27 -4.49
C GLU A 386 27.71 -11.98 -4.81
N LEU A 387 27.82 -10.98 -3.93
CA LEU A 387 27.33 -9.62 -4.16
C LEU A 387 28.22 -8.92 -5.20
N ARG A 388 28.04 -9.25 -6.49
CA ARG A 388 28.74 -8.59 -7.60
C ARG A 388 27.82 -7.71 -8.41
#